data_98724aecd20d3e6eba417fc04c828c71
#
_entry.id   98724aecd20d3e6eba417fc04c828c71
#
_cell.length_a   1.000
_cell.length_b   1.000
_cell.length_c   1.000
_cell.angle_alpha   90.00
_cell.angle_beta   90.00
_cell.angle_gamma   90.00
#
_symmetry.space_group_name_H-M   'P 1'
#
loop_
_entity.id
_entity.type
_entity.pdbx_description
1 polymer ?
#
loop_
_entity_poly.entity_id
_entity_poly.type
_entity_poly.pdbx_seq_one_letter_code
_entity_poly.pdbx_strand_id
1 'polypeptide(L)'
;MHNKVVFHAMKALNSFGFPVLRFNFRGTGLSAGEHDEGRGEIADVQAALLWLQREFALPVIFAGFSFGSATGLRAACPDPDVAALISIGTPVEAEGRLYSYSFLHDCKKPKLFVSGDHDQYGPHQVLERVVAQAAGPKELVFVPGDHFFAGHLIEMRLTLESWLHEFLHGA
;
A
#
# COMPACT_ATOMS: atom_id res chain seq x y z
N MET A 1 -15.00 -5.23 4.46
CA MET A 1 -13.76 -5.82 3.86
C MET A 1 -14.03 -6.53 2.52
N HIS A 2 -14.76 -5.90 1.60
CA HIS A 2 -15.14 -6.50 0.31
C HIS A 2 -14.41 -5.88 -0.89
N ASN A 3 -13.33 -5.11 -0.66
CA ASN A 3 -12.56 -4.51 -1.74
C ASN A 3 -11.78 -5.59 -2.50
N LYS A 4 -12.02 -5.68 -3.82
CA LYS A 4 -11.41 -6.72 -4.67
C LYS A 4 -9.90 -6.53 -4.82
N VAL A 5 -9.40 -5.28 -4.86
CA VAL A 5 -7.97 -4.98 -4.95
C VAL A 5 -7.26 -5.50 -3.70
N VAL A 6 -7.77 -5.17 -2.51
CA VAL A 6 -7.24 -5.66 -1.22
C VAL A 6 -7.29 -7.19 -1.13
N PHE A 7 -8.34 -7.80 -1.67
CA PHE A 7 -8.46 -9.26 -1.71
C PHE A 7 -7.38 -9.91 -2.61
N HIS A 8 -7.11 -9.33 -3.79
CA HIS A 8 -6.07 -9.82 -4.68
C HIS A 8 -4.65 -9.57 -4.13
N ALA A 9 -4.41 -8.44 -3.46
CA ALA A 9 -3.16 -8.18 -2.76
C ALA A 9 -2.92 -9.21 -1.63
N MET A 10 -3.95 -9.51 -0.84
CA MET A 10 -3.88 -10.59 0.15
C MET A 10 -3.49 -11.93 -0.49
N LYS A 11 -4.10 -12.29 -1.63
CA LYS A 11 -3.76 -13.53 -2.34
C LYS A 11 -2.31 -13.59 -2.79
N ALA A 12 -1.78 -12.45 -3.29
CA ALA A 12 -0.37 -12.36 -3.68
C ALA A 12 0.56 -12.65 -2.49
N LEU A 13 0.32 -12.03 -1.33
CA LEU A 13 1.12 -12.26 -0.13
C LEU A 13 0.96 -13.70 0.40
N ASN A 14 -0.25 -14.23 0.43
CA ASN A 14 -0.50 -15.61 0.89
C ASN A 14 0.16 -16.66 -0.01
N SER A 15 0.37 -16.40 -1.30
CA SER A 15 1.04 -17.35 -2.20
C SER A 15 2.51 -17.61 -1.84
N PHE A 16 3.11 -16.68 -1.08
CA PHE A 16 4.46 -16.83 -0.50
C PHE A 16 4.45 -17.38 0.94
N GLY A 17 3.29 -17.80 1.44
CA GLY A 17 3.16 -18.37 2.78
C GLY A 17 3.07 -17.33 3.91
N PHE A 18 2.95 -16.04 3.61
CA PHE A 18 2.81 -15.02 4.64
C PHE A 18 1.42 -15.07 5.30
N PRO A 19 1.33 -14.99 6.64
CA PRO A 19 0.08 -14.65 7.31
C PRO A 19 -0.29 -13.20 6.96
N VAL A 20 -1.54 -12.94 6.60
CA VAL A 20 -2.00 -11.62 6.18
C VAL A 20 -3.10 -11.11 7.10
N LEU A 21 -2.86 -9.99 7.75
CA LEU A 21 -3.87 -9.24 8.48
C LEU A 21 -4.52 -8.22 7.54
N ARG A 22 -5.85 -8.26 7.45
CA ARG A 22 -6.66 -7.20 6.84
C ARG A 22 -7.59 -6.64 7.90
N PHE A 23 -7.71 -5.34 7.95
CA PHE A 23 -8.59 -4.67 8.91
C PHE A 23 -9.40 -3.55 8.25
N ASN A 24 -10.46 -3.12 8.90
CA ASN A 24 -11.18 -1.91 8.55
C ASN A 24 -10.69 -0.76 9.42
N PHE A 25 -10.51 0.41 8.83
CA PHE A 25 -10.25 1.63 9.57
C PHE A 25 -11.40 1.98 10.52
N ARG A 26 -11.12 2.84 11.50
CA ARG A 26 -12.13 3.43 12.39
C ARG A 26 -13.33 3.95 11.60
N GLY A 27 -14.53 3.81 12.13
CA GLY A 27 -15.77 4.22 11.51
C GLY A 27 -16.18 3.41 10.27
N THR A 28 -15.45 2.32 9.92
CA THR A 28 -15.74 1.51 8.74
C THR A 28 -16.26 0.13 9.12
N GLY A 29 -17.43 -0.24 8.60
CA GLY A 29 -18.05 -1.54 8.89
C GLY A 29 -18.41 -1.69 10.37
N LEU A 30 -17.79 -2.66 11.06
CA LEU A 30 -17.98 -2.90 12.49
C LEU A 30 -16.90 -2.24 13.37
N SER A 31 -15.94 -1.55 12.79
CA SER A 31 -14.91 -0.84 13.55
C SER A 31 -15.52 0.38 14.24
N ALA A 32 -15.24 0.52 15.54
CA ALA A 32 -15.66 1.67 16.33
C ALA A 32 -14.94 2.96 15.90
N GLY A 33 -15.41 4.09 16.44
CA GLY A 33 -14.85 5.41 16.15
C GLY A 33 -15.43 6.04 14.89
N GLU A 34 -14.81 7.14 14.47
CA GLU A 34 -15.22 7.92 13.31
C GLU A 34 -14.03 8.18 12.38
N HIS A 35 -14.30 8.37 11.10
CA HIS A 35 -13.29 8.75 10.12
C HIS A 35 -12.63 10.08 10.50
N ASP A 36 -11.29 10.12 10.54
CA ASP A 36 -10.50 11.28 10.97
C ASP A 36 -9.52 11.76 9.87
N GLU A 37 -9.97 11.69 8.65
CA GLU A 37 -9.28 12.27 7.48
C GLU A 37 -7.81 11.82 7.30
N GLY A 38 -7.48 10.63 7.73
CA GLY A 38 -6.14 10.04 7.65
C GLY A 38 -5.25 10.33 8.86
N ARG A 39 -5.69 11.13 9.85
CA ARG A 39 -4.91 11.39 11.08
C ARG A 39 -5.02 10.23 12.06
N GLY A 40 -6.24 9.93 12.48
CA GLY A 40 -6.50 8.81 13.38
C GLY A 40 -6.25 7.45 12.73
N GLU A 41 -6.46 7.34 11.42
CA GLU A 41 -6.23 6.11 10.67
C GLU A 41 -4.74 5.71 10.61
N ILE A 42 -3.80 6.66 10.76
CA ILE A 42 -2.37 6.34 10.96
C ILE A 42 -2.20 5.49 12.22
N ALA A 43 -2.86 5.85 13.32
CA ALA A 43 -2.80 5.07 14.56
C ALA A 43 -3.44 3.68 14.41
N ASP A 44 -4.47 3.53 13.57
CA ASP A 44 -5.06 2.22 13.28
C ASP A 44 -4.05 1.31 12.57
N VAL A 45 -3.30 1.84 11.59
CA VAL A 45 -2.22 1.10 10.91
C VAL A 45 -1.11 0.73 11.90
N GLN A 46 -0.66 1.67 12.73
CA GLN A 46 0.37 1.42 13.74
C GLN A 46 -0.05 0.32 14.73
N ALA A 47 -1.31 0.33 15.16
CA ALA A 47 -1.85 -0.71 16.04
C ALA A 47 -1.86 -2.09 15.35
N ALA A 48 -2.22 -2.14 14.05
CA ALA A 48 -2.20 -3.37 13.27
C ALA A 48 -0.77 -3.90 13.05
N LEU A 49 0.19 -3.02 12.76
CA LEU A 49 1.62 -3.38 12.64
C LEU A 49 2.14 -3.94 13.97
N LEU A 50 1.90 -3.24 15.07
CA LEU A 50 2.33 -3.69 16.40
C LEU A 50 1.71 -5.03 16.80
N TRP A 51 0.45 -5.27 16.43
CA TRP A 51 -0.20 -6.56 16.69
C TRP A 51 0.49 -7.69 15.91
N LEU A 52 0.75 -7.51 14.61
CA LEU A 52 1.47 -8.48 13.78
C LEU A 52 2.87 -8.79 14.33
N GLN A 53 3.62 -7.76 14.71
CA GLN A 53 4.97 -7.91 15.27
C GLN A 53 4.96 -8.74 16.56
N ARG A 54 3.99 -8.48 17.45
CA ARG A 54 3.85 -9.24 18.71
C ARG A 54 3.41 -10.68 18.50
N GLU A 55 2.52 -10.92 17.52
CA GLU A 55 1.97 -12.24 17.28
C GLU A 55 2.96 -13.17 16.57
N PHE A 56 3.73 -12.66 15.62
CA PHE A 56 4.58 -13.47 14.75
C PHE A 56 6.07 -13.26 14.96
N ALA A 57 6.51 -12.15 15.56
CA ALA A 57 7.92 -11.77 15.75
C ALA A 57 8.73 -11.82 14.43
N LEU A 58 8.14 -11.43 13.32
CA LEU A 58 8.71 -11.42 11.98
C LEU A 58 8.67 -10.02 11.38
N PRO A 59 9.60 -9.68 10.47
CA PRO A 59 9.49 -8.45 9.67
C PRO A 59 8.16 -8.38 8.91
N VAL A 60 7.58 -7.20 8.83
CA VAL A 60 6.28 -6.98 8.21
C VAL A 60 6.44 -6.41 6.80
N ILE A 61 5.67 -6.89 5.83
CA ILE A 61 5.46 -6.23 4.55
C ILE A 61 4.14 -5.48 4.63
N PHE A 62 4.20 -4.16 4.47
CA PHE A 62 3.00 -3.33 4.38
C PHE A 62 2.46 -3.31 2.95
N ALA A 63 1.16 -3.49 2.79
CA ALA A 63 0.47 -3.28 1.51
C ALA A 63 -0.82 -2.47 1.73
N GLY A 64 -0.97 -1.36 1.01
CA GLY A 64 -2.13 -0.48 1.10
C GLY A 64 -2.73 -0.15 -0.27
N PHE A 65 -4.04 0.03 -0.30
CA PHE A 65 -4.77 0.47 -1.50
C PHE A 65 -5.40 1.84 -1.27
N SER A 66 -5.27 2.73 -2.25
CA SER A 66 -5.94 4.04 -2.29
C SER A 66 -5.67 4.86 -1.00
N PHE A 67 -6.71 5.33 -0.31
CA PHE A 67 -6.60 5.97 1.00
C PHE A 67 -5.76 5.15 1.99
N GLY A 68 -5.90 3.81 1.96
CA GLY A 68 -5.10 2.91 2.79
C GLY A 68 -3.62 2.93 2.43
N SER A 69 -3.24 3.17 1.17
CA SER A 69 -1.84 3.34 0.79
C SER A 69 -1.28 4.67 1.30
N ALA A 70 -1.98 5.77 1.09
CA ALA A 70 -1.54 7.10 1.51
C ALA A 70 -1.36 7.21 3.03
N THR A 71 -2.34 6.69 3.79
CA THR A 71 -2.32 6.69 5.25
C THR A 71 -1.30 5.70 5.80
N GLY A 72 -1.27 4.49 5.24
CA GLY A 72 -0.42 3.42 5.73
C GLY A 72 1.06 3.62 5.43
N LEU A 73 1.44 4.21 4.30
CA LEU A 73 2.82 4.58 4.03
C LEU A 73 3.40 5.53 5.10
N ARG A 74 2.59 6.45 5.63
CA ARG A 74 3.00 7.35 6.71
C ARG A 74 3.27 6.63 8.03
N ALA A 75 2.50 5.58 8.31
CA ALA A 75 2.69 4.75 9.49
C ALA A 75 3.87 3.78 9.32
N ALA A 76 3.94 3.12 8.15
CA ALA A 76 4.87 2.02 7.89
C ALA A 76 6.30 2.48 7.55
N CYS A 77 6.47 3.66 6.93
CA CYS A 77 7.78 4.20 6.57
C CYS A 77 8.74 4.33 7.77
N PRO A 78 8.33 4.95 8.90
CA PRO A 78 9.21 5.11 10.06
C PRO A 78 9.34 3.86 10.92
N ASP A 79 8.48 2.85 10.75
CA ASP A 79 8.45 1.66 11.60
C ASP A 79 9.64 0.74 11.28
N PRO A 80 10.56 0.47 12.24
CA PRO A 80 11.78 -0.31 11.98
C PRO A 80 11.51 -1.76 11.61
N ASP A 81 10.39 -2.33 12.04
CA ASP A 81 10.05 -3.74 11.80
C ASP A 81 9.33 -3.96 10.45
N VAL A 82 9.01 -2.88 9.74
CA VAL A 82 8.51 -2.97 8.37
C VAL A 82 9.68 -3.09 7.39
N ALA A 83 9.76 -4.23 6.70
CA ALA A 83 10.84 -4.54 5.78
C ALA A 83 10.61 -3.99 4.36
N ALA A 84 9.36 -3.91 3.91
CA ALA A 84 9.02 -3.46 2.55
C ALA A 84 7.62 -2.83 2.49
N LEU A 85 7.40 -2.02 1.45
CA LEU A 85 6.19 -1.24 1.26
C LEU A 85 5.58 -1.51 -0.12
N ILE A 86 4.28 -1.76 -0.17
CA ILE A 86 3.52 -1.89 -1.42
C ILE A 86 2.37 -0.88 -1.40
N SER A 87 2.37 0.02 -2.36
CA SER A 87 1.34 1.05 -2.56
C SER A 87 0.57 0.76 -3.85
N ILE A 88 -0.72 0.52 -3.73
CA ILE A 88 -1.59 0.15 -4.85
C ILE A 88 -2.60 1.28 -5.05
N GLY A 89 -2.75 1.78 -6.28
CA GLY A 89 -3.64 2.90 -6.59
C GLY A 89 -3.34 4.11 -5.70
N THR A 90 -2.09 4.56 -5.70
CA THR A 90 -1.62 5.67 -4.85
C THR A 90 -2.31 6.98 -5.23
N PRO A 91 -3.20 7.54 -4.40
CA PRO A 91 -3.90 8.76 -4.76
C PRO A 91 -2.97 9.97 -4.62
N VAL A 92 -3.02 10.88 -5.59
CA VAL A 92 -2.39 12.20 -5.51
C VAL A 92 -3.42 13.25 -5.12
N GLU A 93 -4.61 13.13 -5.70
CA GLU A 93 -5.76 13.95 -5.36
C GLU A 93 -7.03 13.09 -5.38
N ALA A 94 -7.85 13.18 -4.34
CA ALA A 94 -9.15 12.52 -4.27
C ALA A 94 -10.12 13.35 -3.43
N GLU A 95 -11.34 13.55 -3.92
CA GLU A 95 -12.42 14.22 -3.21
C GLU A 95 -12.03 15.60 -2.66
N GLY A 96 -11.25 16.39 -3.44
CA GLY A 96 -10.75 17.71 -3.05
C GLY A 96 -9.58 17.69 -2.04
N ARG A 97 -9.06 16.52 -1.71
CA ARG A 97 -7.90 16.35 -0.84
C ARG A 97 -6.66 16.11 -1.68
N LEU A 98 -5.60 16.89 -1.41
CA LEU A 98 -4.26 16.66 -1.92
C LEU A 98 -3.46 15.78 -0.94
N TYR A 99 -2.80 14.75 -1.47
CA TYR A 99 -1.92 13.88 -0.69
C TYR A 99 -0.46 14.30 -0.87
N SER A 100 0.26 14.45 0.23
CA SER A 100 1.69 14.74 0.20
C SER A 100 2.50 13.48 0.55
N TYR A 101 3.54 13.23 -0.23
CA TYR A 101 4.45 12.10 -0.09
C TYR A 101 5.90 12.53 0.17
N SER A 102 6.12 13.77 0.61
CA SER A 102 7.46 14.30 0.89
C SER A 102 8.28 13.45 1.85
N PHE A 103 7.63 12.79 2.81
CA PHE A 103 8.27 11.87 3.76
C PHE A 103 8.93 10.66 3.08
N LEU A 104 8.55 10.29 1.86
CA LEU A 104 9.16 9.20 1.11
C LEU A 104 10.60 9.51 0.67
N HIS A 105 11.00 10.79 0.67
CA HIS A 105 12.38 11.21 0.40
C HIS A 105 13.39 10.56 1.37
N ASP A 106 12.98 10.37 2.62
CA ASP A 106 13.83 9.79 3.66
C ASP A 106 13.57 8.30 3.91
N CYS A 107 12.56 7.74 3.27
CA CYS A 107 12.16 6.34 3.42
C CYS A 107 13.01 5.42 2.53
N LYS A 108 14.04 4.80 3.10
CA LYS A 108 14.99 3.93 2.37
C LYS A 108 14.51 2.48 2.19
N LYS A 109 13.33 2.13 2.70
CA LYS A 109 12.77 0.78 2.54
C LYS A 109 12.48 0.47 1.08
N PRO A 110 12.67 -0.78 0.61
CA PRO A 110 12.18 -1.23 -0.69
C PRO A 110 10.69 -0.97 -0.83
N LYS A 111 10.30 -0.41 -1.96
CA LYS A 111 8.90 -0.03 -2.19
C LYS A 111 8.48 -0.23 -3.64
N LEU A 112 7.30 -0.82 -3.79
CA LEU A 112 6.58 -0.98 -5.03
C LEU A 112 5.37 -0.04 -5.06
N PHE A 113 5.20 0.67 -6.17
CA PHE A 113 3.98 1.40 -6.51
C PHE A 113 3.33 0.72 -7.72
N VAL A 114 2.05 0.37 -7.59
CA VAL A 114 1.26 -0.19 -8.70
C VAL A 114 0.03 0.67 -8.89
N SER A 115 -0.20 1.16 -10.10
CA SER A 115 -1.37 1.99 -10.43
C SER A 115 -1.99 1.57 -11.74
N GLY A 116 -3.29 1.82 -11.91
CA GLY A 116 -3.93 1.74 -13.22
C GLY A 116 -3.39 2.84 -14.13
N ASP A 117 -3.19 2.53 -15.42
CA ASP A 117 -2.70 3.51 -16.39
C ASP A 117 -3.75 4.62 -16.69
N HIS A 118 -5.01 4.37 -16.32
CA HIS A 118 -6.13 5.32 -16.39
C HIS A 118 -6.69 5.69 -15.00
N ASP A 119 -5.86 5.61 -13.95
CA ASP A 119 -6.26 5.97 -12.59
C ASP A 119 -6.45 7.49 -12.46
N GLN A 120 -7.68 7.92 -12.26
CA GLN A 120 -8.04 9.33 -12.13
C GLN A 120 -7.54 9.98 -10.82
N TYR A 121 -7.30 9.20 -9.77
CA TYR A 121 -6.84 9.70 -8.47
C TYR A 121 -5.32 9.80 -8.38
N GLY A 122 -4.60 9.07 -9.23
CA GLY A 122 -3.15 9.10 -9.37
C GLY A 122 -2.73 9.18 -10.83
N PRO A 123 -2.99 10.31 -11.54
CA PRO A 123 -2.66 10.44 -12.95
C PRO A 123 -1.20 10.11 -13.22
N HIS A 124 -0.94 9.34 -14.27
CA HIS A 124 0.34 8.74 -14.63
C HIS A 124 1.54 9.68 -14.42
N GLN A 125 1.55 10.82 -15.12
CA GLN A 125 2.67 11.78 -15.04
C GLN A 125 2.85 12.43 -13.67
N VAL A 126 1.77 12.54 -12.87
CA VAL A 126 1.84 13.11 -11.53
C VAL A 126 2.42 12.09 -10.57
N LEU A 127 1.97 10.85 -10.67
CA LEU A 127 2.46 9.75 -9.85
C LEU A 127 3.95 9.45 -10.13
N GLU A 128 4.38 9.49 -11.41
CA GLU A 128 5.81 9.39 -11.76
C GLU A 128 6.67 10.42 -11.04
N ARG A 129 6.22 11.69 -10.99
CA ARG A 129 6.94 12.76 -10.29
C ARG A 129 6.99 12.52 -8.78
N VAL A 130 5.92 12.03 -8.19
CA VAL A 130 5.87 11.68 -6.76
C VAL A 130 6.87 10.56 -6.46
N VAL A 131 6.83 9.49 -7.25
CA VAL A 131 7.72 8.33 -7.05
C VAL A 131 9.17 8.70 -7.34
N ALA A 132 9.44 9.55 -8.32
CA ALA A 132 10.81 10.01 -8.62
C ALA A 132 11.49 10.67 -7.41
N GLN A 133 10.73 11.38 -6.56
CA GLN A 133 11.24 12.05 -5.36
C GLN A 133 11.43 11.10 -4.15
N ALA A 134 10.85 9.91 -4.18
CA ALA A 134 11.04 8.94 -3.10
C ALA A 134 12.48 8.39 -3.09
N ALA A 135 13.01 8.08 -1.90
CA ALA A 135 14.29 7.37 -1.80
C ALA A 135 14.18 5.95 -2.39
N GLY A 136 15.29 5.44 -2.93
CA GLY A 136 15.37 4.04 -3.40
C GLY A 136 15.60 3.04 -2.23
N PRO A 137 15.47 1.73 -2.50
CA PRO A 137 14.98 1.12 -3.73
C PRO A 137 13.48 1.36 -3.95
N LYS A 138 13.10 1.61 -5.19
CA LYS A 138 11.71 1.88 -5.56
C LYS A 138 11.42 1.41 -6.98
N GLU A 139 10.20 0.98 -7.20
CA GLU A 139 9.67 0.60 -8.51
C GLU A 139 8.27 1.17 -8.69
N LEU A 140 7.93 1.58 -9.91
CA LEU A 140 6.60 2.03 -10.30
C LEU A 140 6.16 1.25 -11.53
N VAL A 141 5.04 0.55 -11.41
CA VAL A 141 4.45 -0.25 -12.48
C VAL A 141 3.04 0.23 -12.76
N PHE A 142 2.75 0.50 -14.03
CA PHE A 142 1.39 0.76 -14.49
C PHE A 142 0.81 -0.52 -15.09
N VAL A 143 -0.40 -0.86 -14.67
CA VAL A 143 -1.20 -1.98 -15.16
C VAL A 143 -2.37 -1.40 -15.93
N PRO A 144 -2.82 -2.02 -17.03
CA PRO A 144 -4.03 -1.55 -17.71
C PRO A 144 -5.21 -1.46 -16.75
N GLY A 145 -6.01 -0.39 -16.85
CA GLY A 145 -7.23 -0.23 -16.08
C GLY A 145 -7.34 1.08 -15.29
N ASP A 146 -8.47 1.20 -14.62
CA ASP A 146 -8.82 2.32 -13.75
C ASP A 146 -8.22 2.17 -12.34
N HIS A 147 -8.64 3.04 -11.42
CA HIS A 147 -8.26 2.99 -10.00
C HIS A 147 -8.52 1.63 -9.33
N PHE A 148 -9.52 0.89 -9.77
CA PHE A 148 -9.92 -0.40 -9.22
C PHE A 148 -9.40 -1.60 -10.02
N PHE A 149 -8.59 -1.34 -11.06
CA PHE A 149 -8.06 -2.38 -11.97
C PHE A 149 -9.18 -3.23 -12.58
N ALA A 150 -10.27 -2.58 -13.02
CA ALA A 150 -11.42 -3.27 -13.58
C ALA A 150 -11.00 -4.12 -14.81
N GLY A 151 -11.26 -5.44 -14.75
CA GLY A 151 -10.81 -6.39 -15.78
C GLY A 151 -9.35 -6.85 -15.66
N HIS A 152 -8.51 -6.20 -14.83
CA HIS A 152 -7.05 -6.40 -14.76
C HIS A 152 -6.53 -6.73 -13.35
N LEU A 153 -7.40 -7.20 -12.46
CA LEU A 153 -7.01 -7.57 -11.08
C LEU A 153 -6.00 -8.72 -11.03
N ILE A 154 -6.00 -9.59 -12.04
CA ILE A 154 -5.03 -10.69 -12.13
C ILE A 154 -3.67 -10.14 -12.49
N GLU A 155 -3.57 -9.25 -13.47
CA GLU A 155 -2.32 -8.59 -13.89
C GLU A 155 -1.73 -7.80 -12.72
N MET A 156 -2.54 -7.01 -12.01
CA MET A 156 -2.13 -6.32 -10.80
C MET A 156 -1.56 -7.31 -9.77
N ARG A 157 -2.24 -8.43 -9.52
CA ARG A 157 -1.77 -9.46 -8.59
C ARG A 157 -0.44 -10.08 -9.04
N LEU A 158 -0.29 -10.43 -10.32
CA LEU A 158 0.95 -10.99 -10.87
C LEU A 158 2.12 -10.00 -10.75
N THR A 159 1.87 -8.70 -10.92
CA THR A 159 2.88 -7.65 -10.66
C THR A 159 3.37 -7.69 -9.21
N LEU A 160 2.45 -7.81 -8.25
CA LEU A 160 2.82 -7.94 -6.83
C LEU A 160 3.62 -9.22 -6.57
N GLU A 161 3.20 -10.35 -7.15
CA GLU A 161 3.87 -11.64 -7.00
C GLU A 161 5.29 -11.62 -7.60
N SER A 162 5.47 -11.02 -8.78
CA SER A 162 6.79 -10.85 -9.41
C SER A 162 7.73 -10.03 -8.54
N TRP A 163 7.29 -8.87 -8.09
CA TRP A 163 8.09 -8.01 -7.22
C TRP A 163 8.43 -8.68 -5.88
N LEU A 164 7.47 -9.36 -5.26
CA LEU A 164 7.69 -10.12 -4.01
C LEU A 164 8.73 -11.22 -4.21
N HIS A 165 8.67 -11.93 -5.34
CA HIS A 165 9.67 -12.96 -5.68
C HIS A 165 11.08 -12.36 -5.76
N GLU A 166 11.24 -11.24 -6.46
CA GLU A 166 12.52 -10.54 -6.57
C GLU A 166 13.00 -10.02 -5.22
N PHE A 167 12.10 -9.38 -4.44
CA PHE A 167 12.42 -8.88 -3.10
C PHE A 167 12.90 -9.97 -2.14
N LEU A 168 12.30 -11.16 -2.21
CA LEU A 168 12.60 -12.26 -1.29
C LEU A 168 13.82 -13.09 -1.72
N HIS A 169 14.18 -13.12 -3.01
CA HIS A 169 15.20 -14.01 -3.56
C HIS A 169 16.32 -13.26 -4.30
N GLY A 170 16.20 -11.97 -4.49
CA GLY A 170 17.13 -11.14 -5.26
C GLY A 170 18.26 -10.51 -4.48
N ALA A 171 18.60 -11.05 -3.30
CA ALA A 171 19.73 -10.60 -2.47
C ALA A 171 20.97 -11.42 -2.74
#